data_e52e89f4902bffbe4ed1226d55eb2a9b
#
_entry.id   e52e89f4902bffbe4ed1226d55eb2a9b
#
_cell.length_a   1.000
_cell.length_b   1.000
_cell.length_c   1.000
_cell.angle_alpha   90.00
_cell.angle_beta   90.00
_cell.angle_gamma   90.00
#
_symmetry.space_group_name_H-M   'P 1'
#
loop_
_entity.id
_entity.type
_entity.pdbx_description
1 polymer ?
#
loop_
_entity_poly.entity_id
_entity_poly.type
_entity_poly.pdbx_seq_one_letter_code
_entity_poly.pdbx_strand_id
1 'polypeptide(L)'
;EVQVTSEAAGIYESDAQIDLLSRIKVPWVSVAIREILRSQDPRALQPFFEQLLDKSRVQFILYDADDYQLLSSLVDQNIIQTKSLEVLYVLGKYSANQESTPDQLDPFLAFRDQLSYHLRPAREMICAFGRGQIPCLLRAASEGIDVRVGFENGIWLPDGEIAEHNAALVKALVDMLPA
;
A
#
# COMPACT_ATOMS: atom_id res chain seq x y z
N GLU A 1 -8.80 3.66 14.73
CA GLU A 1 -9.51 3.65 13.43
C GLU A 1 -9.41 2.28 12.79
N VAL A 2 -10.40 1.95 11.96
CA VAL A 2 -10.40 0.73 11.16
C VAL A 2 -10.34 1.12 9.68
N GLN A 3 -9.37 0.56 8.96
CA GLN A 3 -9.27 0.64 7.51
C GLN A 3 -9.80 -0.68 6.93
N VAL A 4 -10.69 -0.61 5.94
CA VAL A 4 -11.08 -1.77 5.15
C VAL A 4 -10.21 -1.88 3.90
N THR A 5 -10.05 -3.09 3.36
CA THR A 5 -9.31 -3.31 2.11
C THR A 5 -10.25 -3.77 1.01
N SER A 6 -9.99 -3.34 -0.21
CA SER A 6 -10.60 -3.89 -1.41
C SER A 6 -9.76 -5.00 -2.05
N GLU A 7 -8.59 -5.32 -1.48
CA GLU A 7 -7.69 -6.31 -2.05
C GLU A 7 -8.41 -7.66 -2.22
N ALA A 8 -8.50 -8.14 -3.46
CA ALA A 8 -9.28 -9.32 -3.82
C ALA A 8 -8.48 -10.61 -3.79
N ALA A 9 -7.15 -10.52 -3.72
CA ALA A 9 -6.23 -11.67 -3.74
C ALA A 9 -6.54 -12.69 -4.87
N GLY A 10 -7.03 -12.19 -6.01
CA GLY A 10 -7.39 -13.02 -7.17
C GLY A 10 -8.74 -13.75 -7.07
N ILE A 11 -9.54 -13.48 -6.02
CA ILE A 11 -10.85 -14.14 -5.81
C ILE A 11 -11.98 -13.37 -6.49
N TYR A 12 -11.92 -12.03 -6.48
CA TYR A 12 -12.96 -11.16 -7.03
C TYR A 12 -12.46 -10.39 -8.24
N GLU A 13 -13.33 -10.20 -9.22
CA GLU A 13 -13.08 -9.33 -10.38
C GLU A 13 -13.25 -7.86 -10.02
N SER A 14 -12.66 -6.96 -10.83
CA SER A 14 -12.70 -5.52 -10.60
C SER A 14 -14.13 -4.95 -10.48
N ASP A 15 -15.08 -5.44 -11.28
CA ASP A 15 -16.47 -5.00 -11.20
C ASP A 15 -17.11 -5.25 -9.83
N ALA A 16 -16.82 -6.41 -9.22
CA ALA A 16 -17.33 -6.74 -7.88
C ALA A 16 -16.70 -5.85 -6.80
N GLN A 17 -15.40 -5.52 -6.93
CA GLN A 17 -14.71 -4.59 -6.03
C GLN A 17 -15.28 -3.17 -6.16
N ILE A 18 -15.50 -2.68 -7.38
CA ILE A 18 -16.07 -1.36 -7.69
C ILE A 18 -17.50 -1.27 -7.13
N ASP A 19 -18.35 -2.28 -7.39
CA ASP A 19 -19.72 -2.34 -6.89
C ASP A 19 -19.75 -2.30 -5.35
N LEU A 20 -18.94 -3.11 -4.68
CA LEU A 20 -18.82 -3.11 -3.23
C LEU A 20 -18.40 -1.73 -2.69
N LEU A 21 -17.30 -1.18 -3.20
CA LEU A 21 -16.79 0.12 -2.78
C LEU A 21 -17.76 1.26 -3.06
N SER A 22 -18.61 1.15 -4.09
CA SER A 22 -19.63 2.15 -4.40
C SER A 22 -20.75 2.17 -3.37
N ARG A 23 -21.08 1.03 -2.76
CA ARG A 23 -22.18 0.85 -1.81
C ARG A 23 -21.82 1.07 -0.35
N ILE A 24 -20.60 0.70 0.05
CA ILE A 24 -20.18 0.80 1.45
C ILE A 24 -19.89 2.25 1.84
N LYS A 25 -20.14 2.58 3.11
CA LYS A 25 -19.75 3.84 3.73
C LYS A 25 -18.72 3.55 4.81
N VAL A 26 -17.47 3.75 4.49
CA VAL A 26 -16.35 3.55 5.41
C VAL A 26 -15.47 4.79 5.43
N PRO A 27 -14.93 5.17 6.60
CA PRO A 27 -14.10 6.36 6.72
C PRO A 27 -12.74 6.21 6.02
N TRP A 28 -12.24 4.98 5.92
CA TRP A 28 -10.91 4.69 5.37
C TRP A 28 -10.88 3.36 4.63
N VAL A 29 -10.29 3.37 3.42
CA VAL A 29 -10.17 2.17 2.58
C VAL A 29 -8.79 2.11 1.89
N SER A 30 -8.24 0.91 1.75
CA SER A 30 -7.10 0.66 0.87
C SER A 30 -7.55 0.02 -0.45
N VAL A 31 -6.95 0.47 -1.56
CA VAL A 31 -7.34 0.07 -2.91
C VAL A 31 -6.11 -0.35 -3.71
N ALA A 32 -6.08 -1.62 -4.13
CA ALA A 32 -5.04 -2.12 -5.03
C ALA A 32 -5.30 -1.62 -6.46
N ILE A 33 -4.51 -0.63 -6.91
CA ILE A 33 -4.78 0.07 -8.18
C ILE A 33 -4.79 -0.87 -9.39
N ARG A 34 -3.86 -1.85 -9.46
CA ARG A 34 -3.80 -2.85 -10.53
C ARG A 34 -5.01 -3.78 -10.57
N GLU A 35 -5.64 -4.05 -9.41
CA GLU A 35 -6.80 -4.91 -9.34
C GLU A 35 -8.07 -4.18 -9.81
N ILE A 36 -8.28 -2.96 -9.36
CA ILE A 36 -9.43 -2.12 -9.76
C ILE A 36 -9.40 -1.84 -11.26
N LEU A 37 -8.22 -1.65 -11.85
CA LEU A 37 -8.07 -1.35 -13.28
C LEU A 37 -8.04 -2.59 -14.19
N ARG A 38 -8.06 -3.80 -13.60
CA ARG A 38 -8.06 -5.03 -14.41
C ARG A 38 -9.27 -5.06 -15.36
N SER A 39 -8.99 -5.10 -16.66
CA SER A 39 -10.02 -5.13 -17.72
C SER A 39 -10.95 -3.91 -17.76
N GLN A 40 -10.58 -2.78 -17.16
CA GLN A 40 -11.34 -1.54 -17.14
C GLN A 40 -10.72 -0.49 -18.06
N ASP A 41 -11.57 0.38 -18.63
CA ASP A 41 -11.08 1.64 -19.19
C ASP A 41 -10.87 2.64 -18.02
N PRO A 42 -9.63 3.11 -17.79
CA PRO A 42 -9.34 4.04 -16.70
C PRO A 42 -10.23 5.30 -16.70
N ARG A 43 -10.56 5.81 -17.88
CA ARG A 43 -11.41 7.02 -18.01
C ARG A 43 -12.85 6.76 -17.59
N ALA A 44 -13.37 5.56 -17.82
CA ALA A 44 -14.71 5.18 -17.38
C ALA A 44 -14.81 5.09 -15.84
N LEU A 45 -13.68 4.95 -15.14
CA LEU A 45 -13.62 4.88 -13.67
C LEU A 45 -13.50 6.25 -12.99
N GLN A 46 -13.37 7.36 -13.72
CA GLN A 46 -13.28 8.68 -13.10
C GLN A 46 -14.45 8.96 -12.14
N PRO A 47 -15.74 8.74 -12.48
CA PRO A 47 -16.86 8.97 -11.55
C PRO A 47 -16.80 8.09 -10.30
N PHE A 48 -16.28 6.86 -10.42
CA PHE A 48 -16.08 5.96 -9.29
C PHE A 48 -15.02 6.53 -8.33
N PHE A 49 -13.87 6.97 -8.83
CA PHE A 49 -12.82 7.57 -8.00
C PHE A 49 -13.27 8.87 -7.35
N GLU A 50 -14.00 9.73 -8.08
CA GLU A 50 -14.59 10.95 -7.52
C GLU A 50 -15.51 10.62 -6.34
N GLN A 51 -16.44 9.70 -6.51
CA GLN A 51 -17.35 9.27 -5.45
C GLN A 51 -16.62 8.62 -4.27
N LEU A 52 -15.59 7.82 -4.52
CA LEU A 52 -14.84 7.13 -3.48
C LEU A 52 -14.04 8.11 -2.63
N LEU A 53 -13.34 9.05 -3.26
CA LEU A 53 -12.50 10.06 -2.61
C LEU A 53 -13.32 11.13 -1.86
N ASP A 54 -14.57 11.38 -2.27
CA ASP A 54 -15.48 12.30 -1.56
C ASP A 54 -15.97 11.72 -0.22
N LYS A 55 -16.17 10.39 -0.16
CA LYS A 55 -16.76 9.72 1.02
C LYS A 55 -15.76 9.04 1.94
N SER A 56 -14.54 8.77 1.45
CA SER A 56 -13.55 7.97 2.17
C SER A 56 -12.14 8.52 1.99
N ARG A 57 -11.33 8.42 3.04
CA ARG A 57 -9.88 8.48 2.90
C ARG A 57 -9.42 7.23 2.14
N VAL A 58 -8.63 7.41 1.08
CA VAL A 58 -8.19 6.31 0.22
C VAL A 58 -6.67 6.20 0.26
N GLN A 59 -6.19 4.99 0.55
CA GLN A 59 -4.78 4.62 0.45
C GLN A 59 -4.60 3.66 -0.73
N PHE A 60 -3.81 4.04 -1.73
CA PHE A 60 -3.55 3.20 -2.89
C PHE A 60 -2.43 2.20 -2.61
N ILE A 61 -2.72 0.91 -2.83
CA ILE A 61 -1.76 -0.18 -2.66
C ILE A 61 -0.96 -0.32 -3.95
N LEU A 62 0.36 -0.34 -3.81
CA LEU A 62 1.33 -0.46 -4.88
C LEU A 62 2.28 -1.64 -4.58
N TYR A 63 2.40 -2.58 -5.50
CA TYR A 63 3.23 -3.77 -5.33
C TYR A 63 4.59 -3.66 -6.04
N ASP A 64 4.72 -2.73 -6.98
CA ASP A 64 5.95 -2.43 -7.72
C ASP A 64 5.94 -1.01 -8.31
N ALA A 65 7.03 -0.66 -8.99
CA ALA A 65 7.17 0.65 -9.63
C ALA A 65 6.18 0.86 -10.80
N ASP A 66 5.72 -0.19 -11.45
CA ASP A 66 4.74 -0.10 -12.55
C ASP A 66 3.38 0.34 -12.01
N ASP A 67 2.96 -0.15 -10.82
CA ASP A 67 1.76 0.34 -10.14
C ASP A 67 1.89 1.82 -9.78
N TYR A 68 3.08 2.24 -9.36
CA TYR A 68 3.32 3.64 -9.03
C TYR A 68 3.24 4.52 -10.27
N GLN A 69 3.84 4.10 -11.37
CA GLN A 69 3.73 4.79 -12.65
C GLN A 69 2.28 4.89 -13.12
N LEU A 70 1.53 3.80 -13.01
CA LEU A 70 0.11 3.75 -13.33
C LEU A 70 -0.67 4.77 -12.50
N LEU A 71 -0.55 4.73 -11.17
CA LEU A 71 -1.23 5.66 -10.27
C LEU A 71 -0.88 7.12 -10.60
N SER A 72 0.40 7.42 -10.80
CA SER A 72 0.86 8.78 -11.14
C SER A 72 0.27 9.27 -12.46
N SER A 73 0.17 8.39 -13.45
CA SER A 73 -0.47 8.69 -14.74
C SER A 73 -1.96 9.01 -14.59
N LEU A 74 -2.68 8.29 -13.70
CA LEU A 74 -4.11 8.55 -13.46
C LEU A 74 -4.33 9.89 -12.75
N VAL A 75 -3.43 10.27 -11.86
CA VAL A 75 -3.46 11.59 -11.19
C VAL A 75 -3.16 12.70 -12.20
N ASP A 76 -2.11 12.55 -13.02
CA ASP A 76 -1.72 13.53 -14.03
C ASP A 76 -2.81 13.75 -15.09
N GLN A 77 -3.51 12.68 -15.46
CA GLN A 77 -4.65 12.73 -16.38
C GLN A 77 -5.97 13.20 -15.75
N ASN A 78 -5.98 13.58 -14.46
CA ASN A 78 -7.16 13.97 -13.69
C ASN A 78 -8.27 12.88 -13.61
N ILE A 79 -7.92 11.62 -13.77
CA ILE A 79 -8.83 10.49 -13.52
C ILE A 79 -8.98 10.27 -12.02
N ILE A 80 -7.88 10.40 -11.27
CA ILE A 80 -7.87 10.42 -9.80
C ILE A 80 -7.57 11.84 -9.35
N GLN A 81 -8.55 12.52 -8.75
CA GLN A 81 -8.42 13.88 -8.24
C GLN A 81 -8.43 13.86 -6.72
N THR A 82 -7.26 14.01 -6.12
CA THR A 82 -7.11 14.04 -4.66
C THR A 82 -6.20 15.19 -4.23
N LYS A 83 -6.52 15.79 -3.07
CA LYS A 83 -5.67 16.80 -2.42
C LYS A 83 -4.56 16.18 -1.57
N SER A 84 -4.70 14.90 -1.25
CA SER A 84 -3.78 14.17 -0.38
C SER A 84 -3.65 12.75 -0.91
N LEU A 85 -2.69 12.53 -1.80
CA LEU A 85 -2.38 11.20 -2.31
C LEU A 85 -1.72 10.39 -1.18
N GLU A 86 -2.29 9.21 -0.88
CA GLU A 86 -1.74 8.29 0.12
C GLU A 86 -1.45 6.94 -0.54
N VAL A 87 -0.27 6.40 -0.27
CA VAL A 87 0.16 5.13 -0.85
C VAL A 87 0.63 4.14 0.22
N LEU A 88 0.47 2.85 -0.08
CA LEU A 88 1.02 1.73 0.68
C LEU A 88 1.90 0.90 -0.26
N TYR A 89 3.20 0.90 -0.02
CA TYR A 89 4.14 -0.01 -0.69
C TYR A 89 4.07 -1.39 -0.04
N VAL A 90 3.92 -2.43 -0.85
CA VAL A 90 3.82 -3.81 -0.38
C VAL A 90 4.99 -4.62 -0.91
N LEU A 91 5.93 -4.95 -0.05
CA LEU A 91 7.10 -5.73 -0.42
C LEU A 91 6.89 -7.23 -0.18
N GLY A 92 7.38 -8.04 -1.10
CA GLY A 92 7.42 -9.49 -0.96
C GLY A 92 6.11 -10.23 -1.26
N LYS A 93 4.96 -9.57 -1.45
CA LYS A 93 3.66 -10.23 -1.69
C LYS A 93 3.69 -11.23 -2.84
N TYR A 94 4.32 -10.85 -3.95
CA TYR A 94 4.42 -11.65 -5.16
C TYR A 94 5.82 -12.26 -5.39
N SER A 95 6.72 -12.15 -4.40
CA SER A 95 8.01 -12.83 -4.44
C SER A 95 7.89 -14.32 -4.15
N ALA A 96 8.92 -15.09 -4.48
CA ALA A 96 9.00 -16.49 -4.10
C ALA A 96 8.89 -16.64 -2.57
N ASN A 97 8.00 -17.53 -2.12
CA ASN A 97 7.72 -17.79 -0.71
C ASN A 97 7.21 -16.56 0.09
N GLN A 98 6.78 -15.50 -0.57
CA GLN A 98 6.38 -14.25 0.06
C GLN A 98 7.48 -13.70 1.00
N GLU A 99 8.71 -13.65 0.52
CA GLU A 99 9.84 -13.08 1.25
C GLU A 99 10.19 -11.70 0.69
N SER A 100 10.46 -10.76 1.59
CA SER A 100 10.88 -9.40 1.25
C SER A 100 12.32 -9.12 1.65
N THR A 101 12.93 -8.17 0.95
CA THR A 101 14.25 -7.63 1.27
C THR A 101 14.22 -6.09 1.22
N PRO A 102 15.06 -5.40 2.01
CA PRO A 102 15.05 -3.93 2.07
C PRO A 102 15.31 -3.23 0.74
N ASP A 103 16.05 -3.83 -0.18
CA ASP A 103 16.36 -3.32 -1.51
C ASP A 103 15.14 -3.29 -2.45
N GLN A 104 14.09 -4.05 -2.14
CA GLN A 104 12.83 -3.97 -2.89
C GLN A 104 12.12 -2.61 -2.75
N LEU A 105 12.51 -1.80 -1.78
CA LEU A 105 12.01 -0.42 -1.64
C LEU A 105 12.67 0.53 -2.66
N ASP A 106 13.89 0.26 -3.11
CA ASP A 106 14.66 1.18 -3.95
C ASP A 106 13.97 1.58 -5.26
N PRO A 107 13.30 0.68 -6.02
CA PRO A 107 12.56 1.07 -7.22
C PRO A 107 11.44 2.09 -6.96
N PHE A 108 10.74 1.99 -5.82
CA PHE A 108 9.71 2.96 -5.44
C PHE A 108 10.31 4.32 -5.14
N LEU A 109 11.41 4.36 -4.37
CA LEU A 109 12.11 5.59 -4.03
C LEU A 109 12.68 6.27 -5.28
N ALA A 110 13.33 5.50 -6.15
CA ALA A 110 13.89 6.01 -7.40
C ALA A 110 12.81 6.61 -8.32
N PHE A 111 11.63 6.00 -8.39
CA PHE A 111 10.51 6.54 -9.15
C PHE A 111 9.93 7.79 -8.48
N ARG A 112 9.68 7.75 -7.16
CA ARG A 112 9.19 8.90 -6.38
C ARG A 112 10.04 10.15 -6.58
N ASP A 113 11.37 9.99 -6.56
CA ASP A 113 12.31 11.11 -6.63
C ASP A 113 12.31 11.79 -8.01
N GLN A 114 11.85 11.09 -9.05
CA GLN A 114 11.68 11.64 -10.40
C GLN A 114 10.34 12.37 -10.59
N LEU A 115 9.36 12.18 -9.67
CA LEU A 115 8.05 12.78 -9.80
C LEU A 115 8.07 14.29 -9.53
N SER A 116 7.26 15.01 -10.30
CA SER A 116 6.90 16.40 -9.99
C SER A 116 6.21 16.48 -8.62
N TYR A 117 6.37 17.58 -7.91
CA TYR A 117 5.88 17.74 -6.53
C TYR A 117 4.39 17.40 -6.37
N HIS A 118 3.54 17.79 -7.33
CA HIS A 118 2.09 17.55 -7.28
C HIS A 118 1.69 16.07 -7.47
N LEU A 119 2.61 15.22 -7.95
CA LEU A 119 2.41 13.78 -8.13
C LEU A 119 2.99 12.97 -6.96
N ARG A 120 3.74 13.61 -6.07
CA ARG A 120 4.30 12.92 -4.90
C ARG A 120 3.22 12.64 -3.86
N PRO A 121 3.23 11.44 -3.23
CA PRO A 121 2.31 11.15 -2.15
C PRO A 121 2.49 12.15 -1.00
N ALA A 122 1.38 12.56 -0.41
CA ALA A 122 1.37 13.34 0.83
C ALA A 122 1.63 12.43 2.05
N ARG A 123 1.33 11.14 1.93
CA ARG A 123 1.64 10.11 2.94
C ARG A 123 2.07 8.82 2.27
N GLU A 124 3.15 8.27 2.78
CA GLU A 124 3.71 7.01 2.34
C GLU A 124 3.72 6.04 3.50
N MET A 125 3.33 4.80 3.25
CA MET A 125 3.37 3.72 4.22
C MET A 125 3.93 2.47 3.53
N ILE A 126 4.52 1.57 4.31
CA ILE A 126 5.03 0.28 3.82
C ILE A 126 4.53 -0.87 4.69
N CYS A 127 4.29 -2.00 4.06
CA CYS A 127 4.30 -3.31 4.72
C CYS A 127 5.18 -4.28 3.93
N ALA A 128 5.67 -5.32 4.61
CA ALA A 128 6.64 -6.23 4.01
C ALA A 128 6.40 -7.66 4.49
N PHE A 129 6.40 -8.62 3.54
CA PHE A 129 6.07 -10.01 3.81
C PHE A 129 7.30 -10.82 4.24
N GLY A 130 7.05 -11.88 5.00
CA GLY A 130 8.03 -12.89 5.35
C GLY A 130 8.99 -12.49 6.47
N ARG A 131 10.13 -13.17 6.53
CA ARG A 131 11.19 -12.92 7.53
C ARG A 131 11.84 -11.55 7.38
N GLY A 132 11.77 -10.98 6.18
CA GLY A 132 12.26 -9.64 5.87
C GLY A 132 11.39 -8.50 6.41
N GLN A 133 10.23 -8.77 7.06
CA GLN A 133 9.31 -7.73 7.52
C GLN A 133 10.04 -6.64 8.34
N ILE A 134 10.64 -6.98 9.46
CA ILE A 134 11.28 -6.01 10.35
C ILE A 134 12.43 -5.23 9.67
N PRO A 135 13.40 -5.89 8.99
CA PRO A 135 14.44 -5.17 8.25
C PRO A 135 13.91 -4.19 7.21
N CYS A 136 12.89 -4.56 6.44
CA CYS A 136 12.26 -3.68 5.45
C CYS A 136 11.60 -2.46 6.11
N LEU A 137 10.88 -2.65 7.22
CA LEU A 137 10.21 -1.58 7.94
C LEU A 137 11.20 -0.61 8.57
N LEU A 138 12.32 -1.10 9.11
CA LEU A 138 13.40 -0.25 9.65
C LEU A 138 14.06 0.59 8.54
N ARG A 139 14.31 -0.01 7.36
CA ARG A 139 14.83 0.71 6.20
C ARG A 139 13.85 1.84 5.77
N ALA A 140 12.56 1.54 5.71
CA ALA A 140 11.55 2.52 5.33
C ALA A 140 11.42 3.65 6.37
N ALA A 141 11.45 3.32 7.67
CA ALA A 141 11.44 4.32 8.73
C ALA A 141 12.65 5.28 8.65
N SER A 142 13.83 4.79 8.25
CA SER A 142 15.01 5.66 8.03
C SER A 142 14.87 6.62 6.86
N GLU A 143 13.93 6.35 5.94
CA GLU A 143 13.54 7.24 4.83
C GLU A 143 12.35 8.15 5.18
N GLY A 144 11.86 8.12 6.42
CA GLY A 144 10.70 8.90 6.88
C GLY A 144 9.35 8.35 6.41
N ILE A 145 9.29 7.09 6.01
CA ILE A 145 8.06 6.41 5.54
C ILE A 145 7.39 5.75 6.75
N ASP A 146 6.07 5.91 6.88
CA ASP A 146 5.26 5.24 7.88
C ASP A 146 5.32 3.71 7.69
N VAL A 147 5.23 2.94 8.78
CA VAL A 147 5.38 1.48 8.72
C VAL A 147 4.17 0.75 9.28
N ARG A 148 3.77 -0.34 8.63
CA ARG A 148 2.70 -1.24 9.07
C ARG A 148 3.29 -2.62 9.37
N VAL A 149 3.20 -3.06 10.62
CA VAL A 149 3.69 -4.36 11.11
C VAL A 149 2.54 -5.22 11.58
N GLY A 150 2.60 -6.52 11.32
CA GLY A 150 1.59 -7.45 11.85
C GLY A 150 1.67 -8.86 11.25
N PHE A 151 0.92 -9.77 11.86
CA PHE A 151 0.87 -11.19 11.54
C PHE A 151 0.38 -11.50 10.12
N GLU A 152 -0.37 -10.60 9.52
CA GLU A 152 -0.76 -10.72 8.11
C GLU A 152 0.46 -10.80 7.18
N ASN A 153 1.51 -10.06 7.52
CA ASN A 153 2.68 -9.93 6.67
C ASN A 153 3.86 -10.82 7.11
N GLY A 154 4.04 -11.03 8.42
CA GLY A 154 5.10 -11.89 8.96
C GLY A 154 4.91 -12.15 10.45
N ILE A 155 5.42 -13.27 10.91
CA ILE A 155 5.26 -13.71 12.30
C ILE A 155 6.59 -13.79 13.05
N TRP A 156 7.71 -13.44 12.40
CA TRP A 156 9.06 -13.61 12.96
C TRP A 156 9.54 -12.34 13.67
N LEU A 157 10.13 -12.55 14.85
CA LEU A 157 10.89 -11.55 15.59
C LEU A 157 12.27 -11.34 14.93
N PRO A 158 13.02 -10.25 15.28
CA PRO A 158 14.34 -9.98 14.73
C PRO A 158 15.39 -11.07 14.98
N ASP A 159 15.23 -11.84 16.04
CA ASP A 159 16.11 -13.00 16.38
C ASP A 159 15.74 -14.28 15.60
N GLY A 160 14.67 -14.24 14.79
CA GLY A 160 14.19 -15.37 13.99
C GLY A 160 13.18 -16.27 14.70
N GLU A 161 12.87 -16.01 15.96
CA GLU A 161 11.83 -16.72 16.68
C GLU A 161 10.43 -16.28 16.21
N ILE A 162 9.43 -17.14 16.42
CA ILE A 162 8.03 -16.80 16.12
C ILE A 162 7.48 -15.93 17.23
N ALA A 163 6.91 -14.79 16.88
CA ALA A 163 6.27 -13.90 17.84
C ALA A 163 5.04 -14.58 18.46
N GLU A 164 4.91 -14.50 19.78
CA GLU A 164 3.84 -15.11 20.53
C GLU A 164 2.46 -14.50 20.20
N HIS A 165 2.45 -13.20 19.88
CA HIS A 165 1.26 -12.45 19.49
C HIS A 165 1.64 -11.17 18.75
N ASN A 166 0.67 -10.54 18.10
CA ASN A 166 0.89 -9.36 17.25
C ASN A 166 1.55 -8.18 18.01
N ALA A 167 1.21 -7.99 19.30
CA ALA A 167 1.80 -6.93 20.12
C ALA A 167 3.31 -7.13 20.36
N ALA A 168 3.81 -8.38 20.33
CA ALA A 168 5.25 -8.66 20.41
C ALA A 168 6.00 -8.14 19.18
N LEU A 169 5.44 -8.31 17.98
CA LEU A 169 5.99 -7.73 16.74
C LEU A 169 6.01 -6.20 16.79
N VAL A 170 4.90 -5.59 17.21
CA VAL A 170 4.81 -4.12 17.35
C VAL A 170 5.89 -3.63 18.31
N LYS A 171 6.02 -4.27 19.47
CA LYS A 171 7.03 -3.90 20.46
C LYS A 171 8.45 -4.06 19.90
N ALA A 172 8.75 -5.19 19.26
CA ALA A 172 10.06 -5.45 18.70
C ALA A 172 10.45 -4.39 17.65
N LEU A 173 9.51 -3.98 16.79
CA LEU A 173 9.75 -2.91 15.82
C LEU A 173 9.98 -1.57 16.53
N VAL A 174 9.10 -1.20 17.47
CA VAL A 174 9.18 0.10 18.18
C VAL A 174 10.51 0.24 18.93
N ASP A 175 10.98 -0.83 19.60
CA ASP A 175 12.26 -0.83 20.32
C ASP A 175 13.49 -0.62 19.41
N MET A 176 13.34 -0.86 18.10
CA MET A 176 14.41 -0.73 17.08
C MET A 176 14.28 0.55 16.22
N LEU A 177 13.15 1.27 16.29
CA LEU A 177 13.01 2.51 15.55
C LEU A 177 13.98 3.58 16.08
N PRO A 178 14.54 4.42 15.19
CA PRO A 178 15.35 5.54 15.62
C PRO A 178 14.51 6.52 16.48
N ALA A 179 15.15 7.09 17.50
CA ALA A 179 14.53 8.07 18.40
C ALA A 179 14.20 9.39 17.67
#